data_177b9351bc3cd6627d287c733c3effd3
#
_entry.id   177b9351bc3cd6627d287c733c3effd3
#
_cell.length_a   1.000
_cell.length_b   1.000
_cell.length_c   1.000
_cell.angle_alpha   90.00
_cell.angle_beta   90.00
_cell.angle_gamma   90.00
#
_symmetry.space_group_name_H-M   'P 1'
#
loop_
_entity.id
_entity.type
_entity.pdbx_description
1 polymer ?
#
loop_
_entity_poly.entity_id
_entity_poly.type
_entity_poly.pdbx_seq_one_letter_code
_entity_poly.pdbx_strand_id
1 'polypeptide(L)'
;MICDWAARRNLLHKVEVLGFVDGHTSVDWIQSTGCRVINLLCKGSLKHCTHQLKKTPEEHIEDIINVVHYADELDIAVNVYLEDWSNGMKDSPEYVFQLMDGLKATSIKRYMLPDTLGILNPLQVIEYMRKMKKHYPDMHFDFHAHNDYDLAVSNVLAAVLSGVKGLHTTINGLGERAGNAPLASVQAILKDHFSALTNIDESRLNDVSRVVESYSGIVIPANKPIVGENVFTQVAGVHADGDNKNNLYCNDLLPERFGRKREYALGKTSGKANIRKNLEDLGLELDEDLSLIHISEPT
;
A
#
# COMPACT_ATOMS: atom_id res chain seq x y z
N MET A 1 -2.88 -21.29 -12.43
CA MET A 1 -3.92 -20.30 -12.89
C MET A 1 -3.37 -18.90 -13.03
N ILE A 2 -2.91 -18.18 -11.96
CA ILE A 2 -2.32 -16.82 -12.09
C ILE A 2 -1.03 -16.86 -12.90
N CYS A 3 -0.11 -17.79 -12.61
CA CYS A 3 1.15 -17.93 -13.33
C CYS A 3 0.95 -18.28 -14.80
N ASP A 4 -0.01 -19.17 -15.14
CA ASP A 4 -0.35 -19.49 -16.52
C ASP A 4 -0.94 -18.29 -17.28
N TRP A 5 -1.75 -17.49 -16.59
CA TRP A 5 -2.28 -16.25 -17.15
C TRP A 5 -1.17 -15.24 -17.43
N ALA A 6 -0.24 -15.07 -16.49
CA ALA A 6 0.90 -14.18 -16.61
C ALA A 6 1.87 -14.64 -17.70
N ALA A 7 2.13 -15.95 -17.77
CA ALA A 7 2.99 -16.55 -18.81
C ALA A 7 2.46 -16.29 -20.21
N ARG A 8 1.14 -16.51 -20.43
CA ARG A 8 0.50 -16.25 -21.73
C ARG A 8 0.54 -14.79 -22.17
N ARG A 9 0.79 -13.84 -21.26
CA ARG A 9 0.90 -12.39 -21.49
C ARG A 9 2.32 -11.86 -21.42
N ASN A 10 3.30 -12.73 -21.29
CA ASN A 10 4.70 -12.36 -21.05
C ASN A 10 4.89 -11.44 -19.83
N LEU A 11 4.10 -11.68 -18.76
CA LEU A 11 4.11 -10.93 -17.52
C LEU A 11 4.65 -11.74 -16.33
N LEU A 12 5.12 -12.98 -16.56
CA LEU A 12 5.57 -13.86 -15.48
C LEU A 12 6.74 -13.27 -14.69
N HIS A 13 7.59 -12.48 -15.36
CA HIS A 13 8.69 -11.75 -14.72
C HIS A 13 8.24 -10.68 -13.70
N LYS A 14 6.94 -10.36 -13.64
CA LYS A 14 6.34 -9.45 -12.64
C LYS A 14 5.68 -10.20 -11.48
N VAL A 15 5.71 -11.54 -11.51
CA VAL A 15 5.09 -12.38 -10.50
C VAL A 15 6.17 -12.85 -9.53
N GLU A 16 5.97 -12.51 -8.26
CA GLU A 16 6.79 -12.99 -7.15
C GLU A 16 5.89 -13.82 -6.23
N VAL A 17 6.40 -14.93 -5.72
CA VAL A 17 5.58 -15.87 -4.94
C VAL A 17 6.14 -15.98 -3.53
N LEU A 18 5.25 -15.90 -2.53
CA LEU A 18 5.61 -16.15 -1.14
C LEU A 18 5.95 -17.63 -0.96
N GLY A 19 7.05 -17.90 -0.27
CA GLY A 19 7.46 -19.23 0.14
C GLY A 19 8.01 -19.23 1.56
N PHE A 20 8.29 -20.41 2.08
CA PHE A 20 8.71 -20.62 3.46
C PHE A 20 10.11 -21.22 3.54
N VAL A 21 10.76 -21.11 4.71
CA VAL A 21 12.00 -21.80 5.02
C VAL A 21 11.64 -23.23 5.42
N ASP A 22 11.35 -24.07 4.41
CA ASP A 22 10.85 -25.44 4.54
C ASP A 22 11.68 -26.47 3.76
N GLY A 23 12.97 -26.21 3.66
CA GLY A 23 13.91 -26.98 2.86
C GLY A 23 13.71 -26.69 1.38
N HIS A 24 13.28 -27.67 0.60
CA HIS A 24 13.11 -27.54 -0.85
C HIS A 24 11.65 -27.29 -1.28
N THR A 25 10.69 -27.57 -0.41
CA THR A 25 9.26 -27.69 -0.77
C THR A 25 8.70 -26.44 -1.46
N SER A 26 8.91 -25.25 -0.87
CA SER A 26 8.42 -24.00 -1.44
C SER A 26 9.12 -23.67 -2.76
N VAL A 27 10.42 -23.90 -2.85
CA VAL A 27 11.22 -23.63 -4.06
C VAL A 27 10.79 -24.54 -5.21
N ASP A 28 10.63 -25.84 -4.97
CA ASP A 28 10.16 -26.83 -5.97
C ASP A 28 8.77 -26.48 -6.49
N TRP A 29 7.89 -26.08 -5.56
CA TRP A 29 6.55 -25.68 -5.93
C TRP A 29 6.55 -24.42 -6.81
N ILE A 30 7.35 -23.42 -6.48
CA ILE A 30 7.49 -22.18 -7.26
C ILE A 30 8.08 -22.50 -8.64
N GLN A 31 9.13 -23.33 -8.70
CA GLN A 31 9.72 -23.79 -9.95
C GLN A 31 8.66 -24.42 -10.87
N SER A 32 7.79 -25.28 -10.31
CA SER A 32 6.74 -25.97 -11.08
C SER A 32 5.72 -25.04 -11.70
N THR A 33 5.55 -23.81 -11.16
CA THR A 33 4.66 -22.77 -11.72
C THR A 33 5.30 -21.96 -12.85
N GLY A 34 6.60 -22.13 -13.09
CA GLY A 34 7.41 -21.33 -14.01
C GLY A 34 7.83 -19.97 -13.47
N CYS A 35 7.45 -19.59 -12.25
CA CYS A 35 7.93 -18.38 -11.58
C CYS A 35 9.43 -18.46 -11.29
N ARG A 36 10.08 -17.30 -11.21
CA ARG A 36 11.53 -17.18 -11.04
C ARG A 36 11.93 -16.31 -9.85
N VAL A 37 10.98 -15.94 -9.00
CA VAL A 37 11.23 -15.13 -7.80
C VAL A 37 10.44 -15.66 -6.64
N ILE A 38 11.15 -15.97 -5.54
CA ILE A 38 10.56 -16.31 -4.25
C ILE A 38 10.74 -15.15 -3.27
N ASN A 39 9.67 -14.80 -2.56
CA ASN A 39 9.69 -13.95 -1.38
C ASN A 39 9.70 -14.89 -0.14
N LEU A 40 10.87 -15.20 0.36
CA LEU A 40 11.09 -16.17 1.41
C LEU A 40 10.75 -15.60 2.78
N LEU A 41 9.73 -16.13 3.44
CA LEU A 41 9.29 -15.69 4.76
C LEU A 41 10.25 -16.20 5.84
N CYS A 42 10.99 -15.26 6.43
CA CYS A 42 11.91 -15.49 7.53
C CYS A 42 11.42 -14.76 8.80
N LYS A 43 11.97 -15.06 9.97
CA LYS A 43 11.59 -14.40 11.22
C LYS A 43 12.54 -13.23 11.52
N GLY A 44 12.00 -12.02 11.56
CA GLY A 44 12.72 -10.76 11.79
C GLY A 44 12.84 -10.36 13.27
N SER A 45 12.29 -11.16 14.23
CA SER A 45 12.44 -10.93 15.66
C SER A 45 12.95 -12.17 16.37
N LEU A 46 13.77 -11.98 17.42
CA LEU A 46 14.26 -13.08 18.26
C LEU A 46 13.12 -13.88 18.87
N LYS A 47 12.05 -13.18 19.28
CA LYS A 47 10.87 -13.82 19.86
C LYS A 47 10.24 -14.84 18.91
N HIS A 48 10.05 -14.51 17.64
CA HIS A 48 9.50 -15.43 16.65
C HIS A 48 10.49 -16.55 16.31
N CYS A 49 11.79 -16.27 16.22
CA CYS A 49 12.80 -17.29 16.01
C CYS A 49 12.79 -18.35 17.13
N THR A 50 12.84 -17.91 18.40
CA THR A 50 12.97 -18.83 19.54
C THR A 50 11.67 -19.48 19.96
N HIS A 51 10.53 -18.77 19.96
CA HIS A 51 9.27 -19.31 20.46
C HIS A 51 8.40 -19.97 19.39
N GLN A 52 8.41 -19.43 18.17
CA GLN A 52 7.61 -20.00 17.07
C GLN A 52 8.38 -21.10 16.32
N LEU A 53 9.60 -20.80 15.86
CA LEU A 53 10.42 -21.79 15.16
C LEU A 53 11.11 -22.76 16.12
N LYS A 54 11.31 -22.38 17.38
CA LYS A 54 12.09 -23.13 18.39
C LYS A 54 13.54 -23.38 17.94
N LYS A 55 14.15 -22.37 17.31
CA LYS A 55 15.51 -22.41 16.77
C LYS A 55 16.38 -21.34 17.42
N THR A 56 17.68 -21.57 17.39
CA THR A 56 18.68 -20.54 17.65
C THR A 56 18.78 -19.59 16.45
N PRO A 57 19.32 -18.38 16.62
CA PRO A 57 19.61 -17.49 15.50
C PRO A 57 20.48 -18.14 14.41
N GLU A 58 21.50 -18.87 14.84
CA GLU A 58 22.45 -19.55 13.94
C GLU A 58 21.75 -20.61 13.09
N GLU A 59 20.94 -21.47 13.72
CA GLU A 59 20.15 -22.49 13.01
C GLU A 59 19.19 -21.85 12.01
N HIS A 60 18.53 -20.73 12.37
CA HIS A 60 17.62 -20.06 11.47
C HIS A 60 18.35 -19.42 10.28
N ILE A 61 19.52 -18.81 10.50
CA ILE A 61 20.36 -18.25 9.44
C ILE A 61 20.83 -19.36 8.49
N GLU A 62 21.29 -20.49 9.01
CA GLU A 62 21.74 -21.64 8.23
C GLU A 62 20.62 -22.20 7.34
N ASP A 63 19.42 -22.36 7.91
CA ASP A 63 18.27 -22.82 7.12
C ASP A 63 17.93 -21.88 5.97
N ILE A 64 17.97 -20.56 6.20
CA ILE A 64 17.72 -19.58 5.14
C ILE A 64 18.79 -19.69 4.04
N ILE A 65 20.07 -19.76 4.44
CA ILE A 65 21.19 -19.91 3.49
C ILE A 65 21.03 -21.17 2.63
N ASN A 66 20.64 -22.29 3.23
CA ASN A 66 20.42 -23.54 2.51
C ASN A 66 19.30 -23.41 1.47
N VAL A 67 18.18 -22.75 1.80
CA VAL A 67 17.10 -22.49 0.84
C VAL A 67 17.55 -21.54 -0.28
N VAL A 68 18.34 -20.52 0.06
CA VAL A 68 18.88 -19.56 -0.94
C VAL A 68 19.79 -20.29 -1.92
N HIS A 69 20.73 -21.12 -1.44
CA HIS A 69 21.61 -21.91 -2.30
C HIS A 69 20.83 -22.84 -3.23
N TYR A 70 19.83 -23.55 -2.70
CA TYR A 70 18.99 -24.41 -3.52
C TYR A 70 18.20 -23.65 -4.57
N ALA A 71 17.68 -22.47 -4.24
CA ALA A 71 16.99 -21.62 -5.20
C ALA A 71 17.94 -21.12 -6.32
N ASP A 72 19.19 -20.78 -5.97
CA ASP A 72 20.22 -20.38 -6.92
C ASP A 72 20.56 -21.50 -7.92
N GLU A 73 20.63 -22.76 -7.46
CA GLU A 73 20.84 -23.94 -8.33
C GLU A 73 19.72 -24.10 -9.38
N LEU A 74 18.51 -23.59 -9.07
CA LEU A 74 17.33 -23.65 -9.95
C LEU A 74 17.06 -22.36 -10.70
N ASP A 75 17.97 -21.38 -10.64
CA ASP A 75 17.85 -20.06 -11.28
C ASP A 75 16.59 -19.30 -10.80
N ILE A 76 16.30 -19.42 -9.50
CA ILE A 76 15.22 -18.71 -8.81
C ILE A 76 15.81 -17.61 -7.92
N ALA A 77 15.49 -16.35 -8.21
CA ALA A 77 15.92 -15.22 -7.40
C ALA A 77 15.20 -15.21 -6.04
N VAL A 78 15.95 -14.93 -4.97
CA VAL A 78 15.41 -14.89 -3.60
C VAL A 78 15.37 -13.45 -3.10
N ASN A 79 14.20 -13.06 -2.58
CA ASN A 79 14.02 -11.93 -1.66
C ASN A 79 13.67 -12.49 -0.30
N VAL A 80 14.06 -11.84 0.79
CA VAL A 80 13.67 -12.27 2.13
C VAL A 80 12.70 -11.29 2.76
N TYR A 81 11.67 -11.83 3.40
CA TYR A 81 10.67 -11.11 4.15
C TYR A 81 10.89 -11.34 5.64
N LEU A 82 11.34 -10.32 6.37
CA LEU A 82 11.72 -10.42 7.78
C LEU A 82 10.49 -10.21 8.67
N GLU A 83 9.58 -11.20 8.72
CA GLU A 83 8.35 -11.13 9.51
C GLU A 83 8.63 -10.69 10.96
N ASP A 84 7.83 -9.73 11.45
CA ASP A 84 7.96 -9.12 12.77
C ASP A 84 9.24 -8.26 12.96
N TRP A 85 9.79 -7.74 11.86
CA TRP A 85 10.98 -6.88 11.88
C TRP A 85 10.82 -5.67 12.80
N SER A 86 9.63 -5.06 12.86
CA SER A 86 9.37 -3.90 13.71
C SER A 86 9.57 -4.20 15.20
N ASN A 87 9.06 -5.33 15.70
CA ASN A 87 9.35 -5.80 17.05
C ASN A 87 10.81 -6.24 17.20
N GLY A 88 11.39 -6.85 16.16
CA GLY A 88 12.82 -7.16 16.14
C GLY A 88 13.68 -5.93 16.42
N MET A 89 13.48 -4.84 15.68
CA MET A 89 14.20 -3.58 15.86
C MET A 89 13.94 -2.90 17.22
N LYS A 90 12.76 -3.10 17.78
CA LYS A 90 12.35 -2.55 19.06
C LYS A 90 12.95 -3.31 20.24
N ASP A 91 12.83 -4.63 20.22
CA ASP A 91 13.04 -5.48 21.41
C ASP A 91 14.31 -6.36 21.31
N SER A 92 14.84 -6.58 20.10
CA SER A 92 16.01 -7.44 19.85
C SER A 92 16.81 -7.00 18.60
N PRO A 93 17.26 -5.74 18.53
CA PRO A 93 17.95 -5.22 17.35
C PRO A 93 19.25 -5.99 17.04
N GLU A 94 19.94 -6.53 18.06
CA GLU A 94 21.14 -7.36 17.90
C GLU A 94 20.84 -8.61 17.04
N TYR A 95 19.70 -9.23 17.26
CA TYR A 95 19.25 -10.36 16.44
C TYR A 95 19.02 -9.96 14.98
N VAL A 96 18.36 -8.81 14.75
CA VAL A 96 18.13 -8.30 13.39
C VAL A 96 19.45 -8.10 12.67
N PHE A 97 20.44 -7.48 13.31
CA PHE A 97 21.74 -7.28 12.72
C PHE A 97 22.53 -8.59 12.55
N GLN A 98 22.46 -9.53 13.50
CA GLN A 98 23.05 -10.86 13.36
C GLN A 98 22.48 -11.60 12.16
N LEU A 99 21.15 -11.59 11.99
CA LEU A 99 20.47 -12.18 10.84
C LEU A 99 20.93 -11.54 9.52
N MET A 100 20.94 -10.21 9.45
CA MET A 100 21.39 -9.48 8.27
C MET A 100 22.87 -9.75 7.94
N ASP A 101 23.73 -9.80 8.95
CA ASP A 101 25.15 -10.08 8.76
C ASP A 101 25.38 -11.52 8.25
N GLY A 102 24.61 -12.48 8.73
CA GLY A 102 24.64 -13.85 8.23
C GLY A 102 24.20 -13.98 6.78
N LEU A 103 23.26 -13.14 6.34
CA LEU A 103 22.68 -13.21 5.00
C LEU A 103 23.32 -12.30 3.96
N LYS A 104 24.09 -11.27 4.35
CA LYS A 104 24.59 -10.22 3.44
C LYS A 104 25.52 -10.73 2.33
N ALA A 105 26.15 -11.89 2.50
CA ALA A 105 27.05 -12.49 1.52
C ALA A 105 26.35 -13.44 0.53
N THR A 106 25.04 -13.65 0.69
CA THR A 106 24.25 -14.51 -0.18
C THR A 106 23.78 -13.76 -1.44
N SER A 107 23.13 -14.48 -2.35
CA SER A 107 22.56 -13.94 -3.60
C SER A 107 21.24 -13.17 -3.41
N ILE A 108 20.74 -13.01 -2.18
CA ILE A 108 19.48 -12.32 -1.86
C ILE A 108 19.42 -10.94 -2.51
N LYS A 109 18.34 -10.66 -3.24
CA LYS A 109 18.18 -9.42 -4.02
C LYS A 109 17.57 -8.28 -3.23
N ARG A 110 16.56 -8.58 -2.38
CA ARG A 110 15.85 -7.56 -1.60
C ARG A 110 15.55 -8.06 -0.19
N TYR A 111 15.56 -7.14 0.75
CA TYR A 111 15.19 -7.36 2.15
C TYR A 111 13.94 -6.57 2.45
N MET A 112 12.84 -7.29 2.71
CA MET A 112 11.53 -6.74 2.98
C MET A 112 11.36 -6.56 4.48
N LEU A 113 11.12 -5.33 4.92
CA LEU A 113 11.09 -4.92 6.32
C LEU A 113 9.64 -4.60 6.72
N PRO A 114 8.89 -5.57 7.28
CA PRO A 114 7.50 -5.37 7.63
C PRO A 114 7.30 -4.80 9.03
N ASP A 115 6.40 -3.85 9.13
CA ASP A 115 5.68 -3.53 10.34
C ASP A 115 4.47 -4.47 10.46
N THR A 116 4.74 -5.72 10.82
CA THR A 116 3.79 -6.85 10.77
C THR A 116 2.56 -6.62 11.63
N LEU A 117 2.71 -5.97 12.77
CA LEU A 117 1.61 -5.68 13.70
C LEU A 117 1.16 -4.21 13.68
N GLY A 118 1.66 -3.43 12.72
CA GLY A 118 1.30 -2.02 12.56
C GLY A 118 1.62 -1.16 13.79
N ILE A 119 2.72 -1.45 14.50
CA ILE A 119 3.05 -0.85 15.80
C ILE A 119 3.90 0.43 15.69
N LEU A 120 4.47 0.69 14.53
CA LEU A 120 5.38 1.81 14.36
C LEU A 120 4.63 3.13 14.13
N ASN A 121 5.23 4.21 14.60
CA ASN A 121 4.92 5.56 14.15
C ASN A 121 5.97 6.06 13.16
N PRO A 122 5.72 7.15 12.41
CA PRO A 122 6.64 7.65 11.40
C PRO A 122 8.06 7.97 11.89
N LEU A 123 8.21 8.44 13.13
CA LEU A 123 9.52 8.74 13.72
C LEU A 123 10.35 7.47 13.96
N GLN A 124 9.69 6.41 14.45
CA GLN A 124 10.31 5.10 14.62
C GLN A 124 10.70 4.47 13.28
N VAL A 125 9.85 4.60 12.24
CA VAL A 125 10.21 4.16 10.88
C VAL A 125 11.49 4.86 10.41
N ILE A 126 11.58 6.19 10.54
CA ILE A 126 12.78 6.95 10.17
C ILE A 126 13.99 6.48 10.96
N GLU A 127 13.86 6.30 12.27
CA GLU A 127 14.95 5.85 13.14
C GLU A 127 15.46 4.46 12.72
N TYR A 128 14.57 3.48 12.59
CA TYR A 128 14.94 2.10 12.29
C TYR A 128 15.48 1.95 10.86
N MET A 129 14.86 2.60 9.89
CA MET A 129 15.37 2.61 8.52
C MET A 129 16.74 3.25 8.40
N ARG A 130 17.01 4.36 9.13
CA ARG A 130 18.33 4.97 9.18
C ARG A 130 19.39 4.05 9.78
N LYS A 131 19.05 3.29 10.84
CA LYS A 131 19.92 2.27 11.41
C LYS A 131 20.27 1.19 10.38
N MET A 132 19.25 0.66 9.67
CA MET A 132 19.46 -0.34 8.61
C MET A 132 20.33 0.21 7.49
N LYS A 133 20.01 1.39 6.96
CA LYS A 133 20.78 2.02 5.86
C LYS A 133 22.20 2.39 6.25
N LYS A 134 22.44 2.75 7.50
CA LYS A 134 23.80 3.05 8.00
C LYS A 134 24.68 1.79 8.02
N HIS A 135 24.12 0.64 8.42
CA HIS A 135 24.88 -0.62 8.48
C HIS A 135 24.99 -1.30 7.11
N TYR A 136 23.98 -1.12 6.25
CA TYR A 136 23.86 -1.79 4.96
C TYR A 136 23.51 -0.78 3.85
N PRO A 137 24.42 0.15 3.50
CA PRO A 137 24.12 1.27 2.59
C PRO A 137 23.74 0.81 1.18
N ASP A 138 24.32 -0.30 0.71
CA ASP A 138 24.15 -0.78 -0.66
C ASP A 138 22.97 -1.75 -0.82
N MET A 139 22.39 -2.23 0.29
CA MET A 139 21.28 -3.17 0.25
C MET A 139 19.97 -2.53 -0.22
N HIS A 140 19.20 -3.33 -0.91
CA HIS A 140 17.85 -2.98 -1.32
C HIS A 140 16.86 -3.32 -0.21
N PHE A 141 16.21 -2.32 0.34
CA PHE A 141 15.15 -2.46 1.33
C PHE A 141 13.80 -2.10 0.73
N ASP A 142 12.81 -2.98 0.98
CA ASP A 142 11.40 -2.71 0.78
C ASP A 142 10.72 -2.50 2.14
N PHE A 143 9.65 -1.73 2.18
CA PHE A 143 8.86 -1.51 3.39
C PHE A 143 7.42 -1.99 3.21
N HIS A 144 6.90 -2.68 4.22
CA HIS A 144 5.53 -3.16 4.30
C HIS A 144 4.89 -2.67 5.60
N ALA A 145 3.75 -1.99 5.51
CA ALA A 145 3.07 -1.42 6.67
C ALA A 145 1.65 -1.96 6.83
N HIS A 146 1.37 -2.57 7.99
CA HIS A 146 0.00 -2.79 8.46
C HIS A 146 -0.60 -1.51 9.05
N ASN A 147 -1.94 -1.45 9.14
CA ASN A 147 -2.69 -0.23 9.40
C ASN A 147 -3.39 -0.19 10.77
N ASP A 148 -2.91 -0.94 11.75
CA ASP A 148 -3.58 -1.14 13.03
C ASP A 148 -3.81 0.15 13.84
N TYR A 149 -2.91 1.12 13.73
CA TYR A 149 -3.07 2.47 14.30
C TYR A 149 -3.48 3.53 13.27
N ASP A 150 -3.94 3.12 12.09
CA ASP A 150 -4.25 4.02 10.96
C ASP A 150 -3.06 4.86 10.49
N LEU A 151 -1.83 4.34 10.68
CA LEU A 151 -0.58 5.02 10.36
C LEU A 151 0.14 4.44 9.13
N ALA A 152 -0.41 3.43 8.46
CA ALA A 152 0.28 2.74 7.38
C ALA A 152 0.75 3.69 6.28
N VAL A 153 -0.09 4.63 5.84
CA VAL A 153 0.26 5.60 4.78
C VAL A 153 1.35 6.57 5.23
N SER A 154 1.27 7.08 6.45
CA SER A 154 2.29 7.97 7.00
C SER A 154 3.61 7.25 7.26
N ASN A 155 3.56 5.97 7.65
CA ASN A 155 4.74 5.13 7.82
C ASN A 155 5.42 4.83 6.47
N VAL A 156 4.64 4.59 5.40
CA VAL A 156 5.17 4.49 4.03
C VAL A 156 5.88 5.78 3.61
N LEU A 157 5.27 6.94 3.86
CA LEU A 157 5.90 8.25 3.61
C LEU A 157 7.25 8.37 4.33
N ALA A 158 7.30 8.02 5.61
CA ALA A 158 8.52 8.03 6.42
C ALA A 158 9.59 7.08 5.88
N ALA A 159 9.19 5.90 5.40
CA ALA A 159 10.09 4.93 4.80
C ALA A 159 10.69 5.45 3.48
N VAL A 160 9.89 6.10 2.62
CA VAL A 160 10.38 6.73 1.38
C VAL A 160 11.39 7.83 1.68
N LEU A 161 11.09 8.72 2.65
CA LEU A 161 12.03 9.75 3.12
C LEU A 161 13.34 9.17 3.67
N SER A 162 13.31 7.94 4.13
CA SER A 162 14.48 7.20 4.65
C SER A 162 15.23 6.41 3.58
N GLY A 163 14.78 6.45 2.30
CA GLY A 163 15.45 5.88 1.16
C GLY A 163 15.21 4.40 0.92
N VAL A 164 14.03 3.87 1.27
CA VAL A 164 13.58 2.55 0.78
C VAL A 164 13.41 2.59 -0.73
N LYS A 165 13.57 1.44 -1.39
CA LYS A 165 13.50 1.32 -2.84
C LYS A 165 12.21 0.64 -3.31
N GLY A 166 11.54 -0.11 -2.43
CA GLY A 166 10.29 -0.78 -2.71
C GLY A 166 9.24 -0.56 -1.63
N LEU A 167 7.98 -0.60 -2.01
CA LEU A 167 6.83 -0.42 -1.12
C LEU A 167 5.81 -1.52 -1.38
N HIS A 168 5.31 -2.13 -0.30
CA HIS A 168 4.24 -3.10 -0.39
C HIS A 168 2.91 -2.43 -0.09
N THR A 169 1.98 -2.55 -1.01
CA THR A 169 0.64 -1.99 -0.92
C THR A 169 -0.40 -3.02 -1.35
N THR A 170 -1.64 -2.81 -0.95
CA THR A 170 -2.76 -3.64 -1.41
C THR A 170 -3.88 -2.76 -1.96
N ILE A 171 -4.66 -3.31 -2.89
CA ILE A 171 -5.86 -2.62 -3.37
C ILE A 171 -6.83 -2.48 -2.19
N ASN A 172 -7.39 -1.29 -2.02
CA ASN A 172 -8.29 -0.91 -0.93
C ASN A 172 -7.67 -1.01 0.48
N GLY A 173 -6.38 -1.30 0.58
CA GLY A 173 -5.75 -1.58 1.86
C GLY A 173 -6.14 -2.94 2.45
N LEU A 174 -6.59 -3.90 1.62
CA LEU A 174 -6.95 -5.23 2.10
C LEU A 174 -5.77 -5.91 2.80
N GLY A 175 -6.06 -6.61 3.88
CA GLY A 175 -5.10 -7.36 4.67
C GLY A 175 -5.69 -7.83 5.98
N GLU A 176 -4.89 -8.48 6.79
CA GLU A 176 -5.30 -8.92 8.12
C GLU A 176 -5.62 -7.73 9.03
N ARG A 177 -6.51 -7.92 9.99
CA ARG A 177 -6.94 -6.95 11.01
C ARG A 177 -7.44 -5.63 10.39
N ALA A 178 -6.69 -4.52 10.54
CA ALA A 178 -7.03 -3.22 9.96
C ALA A 178 -6.48 -3.04 8.52
N GLY A 179 -5.85 -4.07 7.96
CA GLY A 179 -5.33 -4.08 6.61
C GLY A 179 -3.93 -3.51 6.46
N ASN A 180 -3.60 -3.10 5.25
CA ASN A 180 -2.29 -2.63 4.80
C ASN A 180 -2.36 -1.21 4.24
N ALA A 181 -1.21 -0.65 3.88
CA ALA A 181 -1.14 0.61 3.14
C ALA A 181 -1.90 0.49 1.79
N PRO A 182 -2.94 1.33 1.55
CA PRO A 182 -3.72 1.26 0.32
C PRO A 182 -2.96 1.86 -0.88
N LEU A 183 -2.95 1.12 -2.00
CA LEU A 183 -2.24 1.52 -3.22
C LEU A 183 -2.64 2.93 -3.68
N ALA A 184 -3.93 3.26 -3.69
CA ALA A 184 -4.40 4.55 -4.20
C ALA A 184 -3.82 5.74 -3.42
N SER A 185 -3.81 5.67 -2.09
CA SER A 185 -3.24 6.74 -1.24
C SER A 185 -1.72 6.83 -1.39
N VAL A 186 -1.04 5.69 -1.43
CA VAL A 186 0.42 5.65 -1.59
C VAL A 186 0.83 6.20 -2.95
N GLN A 187 0.12 5.83 -4.03
CA GLN A 187 0.37 6.33 -5.38
C GLN A 187 0.22 7.86 -5.45
N ALA A 188 -0.85 8.41 -4.90
CA ALA A 188 -1.07 9.85 -4.89
C ALA A 188 0.05 10.59 -4.14
N ILE A 189 0.43 10.12 -2.95
CA ILE A 189 1.53 10.69 -2.16
C ILE A 189 2.86 10.65 -2.91
N LEU A 190 3.20 9.53 -3.53
CA LEU A 190 4.43 9.39 -4.30
C LEU A 190 4.51 10.41 -5.43
N LYS A 191 3.40 10.64 -6.13
CA LYS A 191 3.33 11.61 -7.22
C LYS A 191 3.39 13.04 -6.72
N ASP A 192 2.57 13.38 -5.72
CA ASP A 192 2.34 14.77 -5.30
C ASP A 192 3.49 15.30 -4.41
N HIS A 193 4.04 14.46 -3.55
CA HIS A 193 5.06 14.88 -2.59
C HIS A 193 6.50 14.49 -2.94
N PHE A 194 6.69 13.51 -3.84
CA PHE A 194 8.03 13.05 -4.23
C PHE A 194 8.30 13.18 -5.73
N SER A 195 7.34 13.64 -6.53
CA SER A 195 7.44 13.68 -7.99
C SER A 195 7.88 12.34 -8.58
N ALA A 196 7.53 11.23 -7.91
CA ALA A 196 7.92 9.91 -8.32
C ALA A 196 7.18 9.49 -9.59
N LEU A 197 7.94 9.06 -10.58
CA LEU A 197 7.39 8.47 -11.79
C LEU A 197 7.07 7.00 -11.53
N THR A 198 5.80 6.67 -11.55
CA THR A 198 5.32 5.30 -11.52
C THR A 198 4.61 4.97 -12.83
N ASN A 199 4.50 3.68 -13.17
CA ASN A 199 3.75 3.23 -14.33
C ASN A 199 2.27 2.95 -14.00
N ILE A 200 1.77 3.48 -12.89
CA ILE A 200 0.38 3.29 -12.45
C ILE A 200 -0.49 4.34 -13.12
N ASP A 201 -1.50 3.87 -13.85
CA ASP A 201 -2.55 4.71 -14.40
C ASP A 201 -3.57 5.03 -13.29
N GLU A 202 -3.52 6.26 -12.77
CA GLU A 202 -4.38 6.70 -11.66
C GLU A 202 -5.87 6.70 -12.05
N SER A 203 -6.20 6.88 -13.34
CA SER A 203 -7.58 6.87 -13.82
C SER A 203 -8.26 5.50 -13.67
N ARG A 204 -7.47 4.42 -13.55
CA ARG A 204 -7.95 3.05 -13.38
C ARG A 204 -8.06 2.60 -11.92
N LEU A 205 -7.60 3.41 -10.96
CA LEU A 205 -7.60 3.02 -9.54
C LEU A 205 -9.01 2.75 -9.00
N ASN A 206 -10.02 3.52 -9.43
CA ASN A 206 -11.40 3.27 -9.04
C ASN A 206 -11.94 1.96 -9.63
N ASP A 207 -11.67 1.67 -10.90
CA ASP A 207 -12.10 0.43 -11.55
C ASP A 207 -11.53 -0.78 -10.82
N VAL A 208 -10.22 -0.79 -10.58
CA VAL A 208 -9.55 -1.89 -9.88
C VAL A 208 -10.07 -2.02 -8.45
N SER A 209 -10.32 -0.90 -7.77
CA SER A 209 -10.89 -0.87 -6.42
C SER A 209 -12.25 -1.56 -6.37
N ARG A 210 -13.17 -1.26 -7.32
CA ARG A 210 -14.49 -1.88 -7.40
C ARG A 210 -14.44 -3.37 -7.75
N VAL A 211 -13.51 -3.75 -8.64
CA VAL A 211 -13.29 -5.17 -8.95
C VAL A 211 -12.88 -5.94 -7.69
N VAL A 212 -11.91 -5.41 -6.91
CA VAL A 212 -11.46 -6.07 -5.69
C VAL A 212 -12.56 -6.07 -4.61
N GLU A 213 -13.34 -4.99 -4.47
CA GLU A 213 -14.53 -4.97 -3.60
C GLU A 213 -15.50 -6.09 -3.93
N SER A 214 -15.83 -6.24 -5.22
CA SER A 214 -16.74 -7.28 -5.71
C SER A 214 -16.25 -8.71 -5.42
N TYR A 215 -14.96 -8.98 -5.63
CA TYR A 215 -14.40 -10.31 -5.40
C TYR A 215 -14.13 -10.63 -3.93
N SER A 216 -13.77 -9.63 -3.13
CA SER A 216 -13.49 -9.84 -1.70
C SER A 216 -14.75 -9.84 -0.84
N GLY A 217 -15.84 -9.23 -1.30
CA GLY A 217 -17.04 -8.96 -0.51
C GLY A 217 -16.86 -7.90 0.58
N ILE A 218 -15.67 -7.24 0.64
CA ILE A 218 -15.39 -6.19 1.63
C ILE A 218 -15.77 -4.85 1.03
N VAL A 219 -16.81 -4.23 1.58
CA VAL A 219 -17.34 -2.94 1.11
C VAL A 219 -16.37 -1.81 1.43
N ILE A 220 -16.13 -0.95 0.43
CA ILE A 220 -15.29 0.23 0.57
C ILE A 220 -16.08 1.32 1.32
N PRO A 221 -15.55 1.86 2.43
CA PRO A 221 -16.17 3.01 3.07
C PRO A 221 -16.34 4.20 2.11
N ALA A 222 -17.50 4.84 2.13
CA ALA A 222 -17.81 5.95 1.21
C ALA A 222 -16.82 7.12 1.31
N ASN A 223 -16.17 7.29 2.46
CA ASN A 223 -15.15 8.30 2.74
C ASN A 223 -13.70 7.77 2.59
N LYS A 224 -13.49 6.56 2.05
CA LYS A 224 -12.14 6.03 1.83
C LYS A 224 -11.38 6.96 0.86
N PRO A 225 -10.19 7.46 1.21
CA PRO A 225 -9.44 8.37 0.34
C PRO A 225 -9.32 7.84 -1.10
N ILE A 226 -9.55 8.72 -2.07
CA ILE A 226 -9.45 8.50 -3.52
C ILE A 226 -10.52 7.58 -4.11
N VAL A 227 -10.80 6.42 -3.51
CA VAL A 227 -11.67 5.38 -4.08
C VAL A 227 -13.07 5.33 -3.47
N GLY A 228 -13.31 6.02 -2.35
CA GLY A 228 -14.62 6.10 -1.72
C GLY A 228 -15.62 6.87 -2.58
N GLU A 229 -16.89 6.57 -2.44
CA GLU A 229 -17.96 7.15 -3.25
C GLU A 229 -18.04 8.66 -3.07
N ASN A 230 -17.93 9.15 -1.83
CA ASN A 230 -18.17 10.55 -1.48
C ASN A 230 -16.91 11.44 -1.39
N VAL A 231 -15.72 10.92 -1.74
CA VAL A 231 -14.46 11.65 -1.53
C VAL A 231 -14.30 12.90 -2.40
N PHE A 232 -15.06 12.99 -3.50
CA PHE A 232 -15.08 14.15 -4.40
C PHE A 232 -16.43 14.88 -4.37
N THR A 233 -17.26 14.60 -3.35
CA THR A 233 -18.59 15.19 -3.18
C THR A 233 -18.55 16.29 -2.12
N GLN A 234 -19.05 17.45 -2.45
CA GLN A 234 -19.19 18.59 -1.53
C GLN A 234 -20.67 18.85 -1.24
N VAL A 235 -20.98 19.23 0.01
CA VAL A 235 -22.36 19.51 0.45
C VAL A 235 -22.56 21.00 0.77
N ALA A 236 -21.52 21.65 1.31
CA ALA A 236 -21.63 23.04 1.74
C ALA A 236 -21.72 24.02 0.57
N GLY A 237 -22.74 24.90 0.58
CA GLY A 237 -22.94 25.89 -0.47
C GLY A 237 -21.77 26.87 -0.65
N VAL A 238 -21.04 27.19 0.44
CA VAL A 238 -19.86 28.05 0.40
C VAL A 238 -18.72 27.38 -0.40
N HIS A 239 -18.60 26.06 -0.38
CA HIS A 239 -17.59 25.35 -1.17
C HIS A 239 -17.96 25.37 -2.66
N ALA A 240 -19.23 25.12 -3.01
CA ALA A 240 -19.70 25.19 -4.38
C ALA A 240 -19.53 26.59 -4.97
N ASP A 241 -19.84 27.65 -4.19
CA ASP A 241 -19.62 29.05 -4.59
C ASP A 241 -18.12 29.37 -4.76
N GLY A 242 -17.28 28.88 -3.85
CA GLY A 242 -15.82 29.06 -3.93
C GLY A 242 -15.18 28.33 -5.11
N ASP A 243 -15.67 27.15 -5.46
CA ASP A 243 -15.21 26.44 -6.66
C ASP A 243 -15.57 27.20 -7.95
N ASN A 244 -16.74 27.86 -7.99
CA ASN A 244 -17.12 28.76 -9.10
C ASN A 244 -16.24 30.04 -9.16
N LYS A 245 -15.57 30.38 -8.06
CA LYS A 245 -14.65 31.51 -7.92
C LYS A 245 -13.18 31.09 -7.97
N ASN A 246 -12.78 30.39 -9.01
CA ASN A 246 -11.41 29.97 -9.26
C ASN A 246 -10.94 28.75 -8.40
N ASN A 247 -11.82 27.79 -8.18
CA ASN A 247 -11.48 26.52 -7.52
C ASN A 247 -10.86 26.68 -6.12
N LEU A 248 -11.40 27.61 -5.31
CA LEU A 248 -10.84 27.93 -3.99
C LEU A 248 -10.81 26.75 -3.00
N TYR A 249 -11.63 25.73 -3.22
CA TYR A 249 -11.70 24.52 -2.39
C TYR A 249 -11.18 23.27 -3.11
N CYS A 250 -10.35 23.43 -4.13
CA CYS A 250 -9.63 22.34 -4.79
C CYS A 250 -8.26 22.14 -4.14
N ASN A 251 -7.83 20.89 -4.10
CA ASN A 251 -6.47 20.47 -3.77
C ASN A 251 -5.88 19.69 -4.97
N ASP A 252 -4.65 19.17 -4.83
CA ASP A 252 -3.95 18.45 -5.88
C ASP A 252 -4.59 17.08 -6.24
N LEU A 253 -5.49 16.58 -5.38
CA LEU A 253 -6.28 15.37 -5.64
C LEU A 253 -7.49 15.70 -6.50
N LEU A 254 -7.24 16.13 -7.74
CA LEU A 254 -8.30 16.45 -8.69
C LEU A 254 -9.06 15.17 -9.09
N PRO A 255 -10.41 15.19 -9.08
CA PRO A 255 -11.22 14.00 -9.42
C PRO A 255 -10.88 13.40 -10.78
N GLU A 256 -10.58 14.24 -11.77
CA GLU A 256 -10.28 13.86 -13.15
C GLU A 256 -9.04 12.95 -13.25
N ARG A 257 -8.06 13.14 -12.36
CA ARG A 257 -6.88 12.24 -12.25
C ARG A 257 -7.28 10.78 -12.02
N PHE A 258 -8.40 10.59 -11.31
CA PHE A 258 -8.88 9.28 -10.88
C PHE A 258 -10.08 8.79 -11.70
N GLY A 259 -10.33 9.39 -12.87
CA GLY A 259 -11.47 9.06 -13.73
C GLY A 259 -12.82 9.42 -13.10
N ARG A 260 -12.85 10.36 -12.16
CA ARG A 260 -14.03 10.82 -11.43
C ARG A 260 -14.39 12.26 -11.81
N LYS A 261 -15.54 12.71 -11.35
CA LYS A 261 -15.99 14.10 -11.41
C LYS A 261 -16.22 14.61 -10.01
N ARG A 262 -16.14 15.94 -9.86
CA ARG A 262 -16.59 16.61 -8.64
C ARG A 262 -18.11 16.61 -8.63
N GLU A 263 -18.69 16.33 -7.49
CA GLU A 263 -20.12 16.25 -7.26
C GLU A 263 -20.55 17.21 -6.15
N TYR A 264 -21.78 17.71 -6.23
CA TYR A 264 -22.36 18.58 -5.24
C TYR A 264 -23.66 17.97 -4.74
N ALA A 265 -23.61 17.33 -3.56
CA ALA A 265 -24.80 16.74 -2.96
C ALA A 265 -25.64 17.80 -2.24
N LEU A 266 -26.96 17.59 -2.26
CA LEU A 266 -27.90 18.44 -1.53
C LEU A 266 -28.03 17.96 -0.08
N GLY A 267 -27.95 18.91 0.87
CA GLY A 267 -28.09 18.64 2.29
C GLY A 267 -28.46 19.91 3.07
N LYS A 268 -28.51 19.83 4.39
CA LYS A 268 -28.93 20.93 5.26
C LYS A 268 -28.08 22.23 5.12
N THR A 269 -26.86 22.11 4.63
CA THR A 269 -25.93 23.25 4.44
C THR A 269 -25.82 23.67 2.98
N SER A 270 -26.64 23.11 2.10
CA SER A 270 -26.67 23.50 0.68
C SER A 270 -27.35 24.84 0.50
N GLY A 271 -26.75 25.67 -0.34
CA GLY A 271 -27.27 26.97 -0.74
C GLY A 271 -27.60 27.03 -2.23
N LYS A 272 -27.95 28.22 -2.74
CA LYS A 272 -28.27 28.46 -4.16
C LYS A 272 -27.22 27.90 -5.12
N ALA A 273 -25.92 28.00 -4.77
CA ALA A 273 -24.83 27.53 -5.62
C ALA A 273 -24.88 25.98 -5.85
N ASN A 274 -25.16 25.22 -4.79
CA ASN A 274 -25.29 23.75 -4.92
C ASN A 274 -26.51 23.37 -5.77
N ILE A 275 -27.64 24.03 -5.55
CA ILE A 275 -28.88 23.74 -6.28
C ILE A 275 -28.67 24.06 -7.77
N ARG A 276 -28.10 25.25 -8.08
CA ARG A 276 -27.78 25.62 -9.46
C ARG A 276 -26.91 24.60 -10.14
N LYS A 277 -25.81 24.16 -9.45
CA LYS A 277 -24.88 23.19 -9.98
C LYS A 277 -25.56 21.85 -10.30
N ASN A 278 -26.39 21.36 -9.39
CA ASN A 278 -27.16 20.11 -9.62
C ASN A 278 -28.15 20.24 -10.79
N LEU A 279 -28.78 21.40 -10.98
CA LEU A 279 -29.68 21.63 -12.09
C LEU A 279 -28.95 21.74 -13.42
N GLU A 280 -27.79 22.43 -13.44
CA GLU A 280 -26.91 22.48 -14.61
C GLU A 280 -26.45 21.06 -15.03
N ASP A 281 -26.07 20.21 -14.05
CA ASP A 281 -25.68 18.81 -14.30
C ASP A 281 -26.84 17.96 -14.88
N LEU A 282 -28.08 18.30 -14.54
CA LEU A 282 -29.29 17.68 -15.10
C LEU A 282 -29.75 18.31 -16.43
N GLY A 283 -29.05 19.34 -16.92
CA GLY A 283 -29.43 20.05 -18.12
C GLY A 283 -30.69 20.94 -17.96
N LEU A 284 -31.02 21.32 -16.72
CA LEU A 284 -32.16 22.15 -16.38
C LEU A 284 -31.70 23.58 -16.15
N GLU A 285 -32.34 24.53 -16.85
CA GLU A 285 -32.16 25.96 -16.60
C GLU A 285 -33.08 26.44 -15.45
N LEU A 286 -32.52 27.18 -14.51
CA LEU A 286 -33.31 27.87 -13.48
C LEU A 286 -33.97 29.08 -14.09
N ASP A 287 -35.30 29.16 -14.05
CA ASP A 287 -36.00 30.41 -14.20
C ASP A 287 -35.74 31.29 -12.96
N GLU A 288 -35.24 32.51 -13.15
CA GLU A 288 -34.87 33.42 -12.04
C GLU A 288 -36.04 33.75 -11.12
N ASP A 289 -37.28 33.60 -11.59
CA ASP A 289 -38.50 33.83 -10.84
C ASP A 289 -38.91 32.64 -9.94
N LEU A 290 -38.35 31.46 -10.15
CA LEU A 290 -38.52 30.30 -9.22
C LEU A 290 -37.62 30.51 -8.00
N SER A 291 -38.16 31.22 -7.03
CA SER A 291 -37.52 31.51 -5.74
C SER A 291 -37.09 30.16 -5.08
N LEU A 292 -35.79 29.92 -5.05
CA LEU A 292 -35.16 28.81 -4.34
C LEU A 292 -35.48 28.74 -2.84
N ILE A 293 -36.21 29.73 -2.31
CA ILE A 293 -36.63 29.82 -0.91
C ILE A 293 -37.58 28.69 -0.53
N HIS A 294 -38.40 28.18 -1.45
CA HIS A 294 -39.32 27.08 -1.16
C HIS A 294 -38.71 25.68 -1.13
N ILE A 295 -37.47 25.53 -1.57
CA ILE A 295 -36.77 24.21 -1.57
C ILE A 295 -35.92 24.04 -0.30
N SER A 296 -35.59 25.11 0.41
CA SER A 296 -34.67 25.11 1.52
C SER A 296 -35.31 25.25 2.92
N GLU A 297 -36.60 25.47 3.01
CA GLU A 297 -37.30 25.51 4.30
C GLU A 297 -37.94 24.16 4.61
N PRO A 298 -37.58 23.50 5.73
CA PRO A 298 -38.31 22.36 6.21
C PRO A 298 -39.68 22.84 6.71
N THR A 299 -40.75 22.34 6.12
CA THR A 299 -42.11 22.42 6.69
C THR A 299 -42.17 21.67 8.00
#